data_6465b2b64c55551f7266a97297ea05cb
#
_entry.id   6465b2b64c55551f7266a97297ea05cb
#
_cell.length_a   1.000
_cell.length_b   1.000
_cell.length_c   1.000
_cell.angle_alpha   90.00
_cell.angle_beta   90.00
_cell.angle_gamma   90.00
#
_symmetry.space_group_name_H-M   'P 1'
#
loop_
_entity.id
_entity.type
_entity.pdbx_description
1 polymer ?
#
loop_
_entity_poly.entity_id
_entity_poly.type
_entity_poly.pdbx_seq_one_letter_code
_entity_poly.pdbx_strand_id
1 'polypeptide(L)'
;MKRNPSLETIEKRIGYTFRDRSLLLQAFTRSSYCNEKNYGGKDNYSSNEVLEFFGDSVLSTAIITLLLRKNTTRYEHGIKTQLTEGDFSNIRSKLSDKRNLSKSLSGMGLQKYMLLGEGDEKLGINEEPSVMEDLFESIIGAVYIDCQMNIETVISVVEKMLDVNEYATAEAPIQSYKNALQEWCADKKHRLPSPIYKTVSESGPDHKKVYERGVYIGDRLVAVGKGKNQKLADAAAAE
;
A
#
# COMPACT_ATOMS: atom_id res chain seq x y z
N MET A 1 17.74 -31.20 7.49
CA MET A 1 18.47 -29.91 7.45
C MET A 1 17.89 -29.09 6.28
N LYS A 2 17.05 -28.09 6.54
CA LYS A 2 16.67 -27.11 5.51
C LYS A 2 17.97 -26.38 5.12
N ARG A 3 18.33 -26.38 3.83
CA ARG A 3 19.44 -25.56 3.33
C ARG A 3 19.12 -24.11 3.68
N ASN A 4 19.94 -23.49 4.51
CA ASN A 4 19.91 -22.03 4.66
C ASN A 4 20.09 -21.45 3.24
N PRO A 5 19.12 -20.70 2.69
CA PRO A 5 19.30 -20.10 1.38
C PRO A 5 20.50 -19.17 1.46
N SER A 6 21.26 -19.09 0.39
CA SER A 6 22.32 -18.08 0.37
C SER A 6 21.66 -16.70 0.52
N LEU A 7 22.18 -15.85 1.37
CA LEU A 7 21.72 -14.47 1.54
C LEU A 7 21.65 -13.75 0.18
N GLU A 8 22.50 -14.14 -0.76
CA GLU A 8 22.50 -13.71 -2.16
C GLU A 8 21.16 -13.95 -2.89
N THR A 9 20.50 -15.07 -2.58
CA THR A 9 19.17 -15.37 -3.18
C THR A 9 18.12 -14.38 -2.67
N ILE A 10 18.20 -14.01 -1.40
CA ILE A 10 17.29 -13.01 -0.79
C ILE A 10 17.60 -11.64 -1.38
N GLU A 11 18.87 -11.22 -1.40
CA GLU A 11 19.33 -9.96 -1.98
C GLU A 11 18.87 -9.79 -3.43
N LYS A 12 19.01 -10.84 -4.25
CA LYS A 12 18.54 -10.83 -5.64
C LYS A 12 17.03 -10.61 -5.77
N ARG A 13 16.24 -11.19 -4.88
CA ARG A 13 14.77 -11.04 -4.89
C ARG A 13 14.34 -9.64 -4.43
N ILE A 14 14.97 -9.12 -3.38
CA ILE A 14 14.76 -7.76 -2.89
C ILE A 14 15.25 -6.73 -3.93
N GLY A 15 16.34 -7.05 -4.64
CA GLY A 15 16.98 -6.17 -5.60
C GLY A 15 17.96 -5.20 -4.96
N TYR A 16 18.49 -5.57 -3.80
CA TYR A 16 19.47 -4.81 -3.05
C TYR A 16 20.55 -5.73 -2.49
N THR A 17 21.82 -5.36 -2.63
CA THR A 17 22.95 -6.08 -2.06
C THR A 17 23.44 -5.35 -0.82
N PHE A 18 23.36 -6.02 0.32
CA PHE A 18 23.72 -5.45 1.61
C PHE A 18 25.24 -5.34 1.77
N ARG A 19 25.71 -4.20 2.29
CA ARG A 19 27.07 -3.98 2.75
C ARG A 19 27.31 -4.72 4.06
N ASP A 20 26.33 -4.63 4.96
CA ASP A 20 26.26 -5.37 6.22
C ASP A 20 25.12 -6.39 6.20
N ARG A 21 25.48 -7.63 5.89
CA ARG A 21 24.53 -8.74 5.84
C ARG A 21 23.93 -9.12 7.21
N SER A 22 24.48 -8.59 8.31
CA SER A 22 23.86 -8.78 9.63
C SER A 22 22.53 -8.06 9.75
N LEU A 23 22.34 -6.92 9.09
CA LEU A 23 21.07 -6.21 9.00
C LEU A 23 20.03 -7.02 8.22
N LEU A 24 20.44 -7.66 7.11
CA LEU A 24 19.57 -8.56 6.38
C LEU A 24 19.14 -9.74 7.25
N LEU A 25 20.07 -10.36 7.96
CA LEU A 25 19.76 -11.46 8.86
C LEU A 25 18.78 -11.03 9.97
N GLN A 26 19.04 -9.87 10.58
CA GLN A 26 18.15 -9.32 11.62
C GLN A 26 16.75 -9.07 11.08
N ALA A 27 16.59 -8.53 9.86
CA ALA A 27 15.27 -8.30 9.25
C ALA A 27 14.43 -9.58 9.15
N PHE A 28 15.07 -10.72 8.96
CA PHE A 28 14.41 -12.03 8.87
C PHE A 28 14.32 -12.78 10.21
N THR A 29 14.76 -12.19 11.32
CA THR A 29 14.81 -12.86 12.63
C THR A 29 13.66 -12.41 13.53
N ARG A 30 12.75 -13.32 13.88
CA ARG A 30 11.65 -13.06 14.82
C ARG A 30 12.11 -13.15 16.27
N SER A 31 11.39 -12.44 17.14
CA SER A 31 11.64 -12.46 18.60
C SER A 31 11.58 -13.87 19.20
N SER A 32 10.72 -14.75 18.69
CA SER A 32 10.64 -16.14 19.13
C SER A 32 11.95 -16.90 18.88
N TYR A 33 12.59 -16.68 17.72
CA TYR A 33 13.90 -17.25 17.43
C TYR A 33 14.98 -16.74 18.38
N CYS A 34 14.99 -15.42 18.63
CA CYS A 34 15.92 -14.79 19.57
C CYS A 34 15.77 -15.39 20.97
N ASN A 35 14.54 -15.54 21.45
CA ASN A 35 14.25 -16.08 22.78
C ASN A 35 14.77 -17.51 22.96
N GLU A 36 14.68 -18.34 21.91
CA GLU A 36 15.20 -19.72 21.95
C GLU A 36 16.73 -19.77 21.82
N LYS A 37 17.33 -18.98 20.92
CA LYS A 37 18.76 -19.06 20.62
C LYS A 37 19.62 -18.33 21.62
N ASN A 38 19.14 -17.18 22.14
CA ASN A 38 19.87 -16.41 23.15
C ASN A 38 19.77 -17.04 24.56
N TYR A 39 18.91 -18.08 24.72
CA TYR A 39 18.79 -18.77 25.99
C TYR A 39 20.13 -19.42 26.38
N GLY A 40 20.63 -19.04 27.56
CA GLY A 40 21.93 -19.52 28.06
C GLY A 40 23.14 -18.68 27.63
N GLY A 41 22.94 -17.53 26.94
CA GLY A 41 23.99 -16.52 26.65
C GLY A 41 25.04 -16.98 25.62
N LYS A 42 24.72 -17.96 24.79
CA LYS A 42 25.63 -18.49 23.75
C LYS A 42 25.60 -17.67 22.46
N ASP A 43 24.44 -17.15 22.11
CA ASP A 43 24.21 -16.38 20.90
C ASP A 43 23.61 -15.02 21.28
N ASN A 44 23.73 -14.03 20.38
CA ASN A 44 23.21 -12.69 20.58
C ASN A 44 22.48 -12.22 19.32
N TYR A 45 21.34 -12.87 19.03
CA TYR A 45 20.47 -12.45 17.94
C TYR A 45 19.59 -11.28 18.36
N SER A 46 19.42 -10.32 17.47
CA SER A 46 18.44 -9.22 17.61
C SER A 46 17.22 -9.50 16.76
N SER A 47 16.02 -9.23 17.30
CA SER A 47 14.78 -9.36 16.53
C SER A 47 14.63 -8.26 15.49
N ASN A 48 13.69 -8.48 14.57
CA ASN A 48 13.36 -7.53 13.51
C ASN A 48 12.51 -6.34 13.97
N GLU A 49 11.97 -6.34 15.18
CA GLU A 49 11.00 -5.36 15.68
C GLU A 49 11.47 -3.91 15.57
N VAL A 50 12.75 -3.64 15.85
CA VAL A 50 13.32 -2.29 15.70
C VAL A 50 13.42 -1.88 14.23
N LEU A 51 13.76 -2.81 13.35
CA LEU A 51 13.82 -2.57 11.91
C LEU A 51 12.44 -2.35 11.30
N GLU A 52 11.43 -3.10 11.75
CA GLU A 52 10.01 -2.93 11.44
C GLU A 52 9.56 -1.51 11.79
N PHE A 53 9.78 -1.08 13.03
CA PHE A 53 9.38 0.25 13.50
C PHE A 53 9.93 1.39 12.62
N PHE A 54 11.20 1.34 12.25
CA PHE A 54 11.77 2.32 11.32
C PHE A 54 11.27 2.12 9.90
N GLY A 55 11.12 0.87 9.50
CA GLY A 55 10.71 0.48 8.16
C GLY A 55 9.33 0.95 7.78
N ASP A 56 8.34 0.89 8.68
CA ASP A 56 7.00 1.43 8.47
C ASP A 56 7.04 2.90 8.05
N SER A 57 7.72 3.73 8.84
CA SER A 57 7.83 5.16 8.55
C SER A 57 8.57 5.46 7.24
N VAL A 58 9.64 4.71 6.97
CA VAL A 58 10.44 4.84 5.75
C VAL A 58 9.68 4.36 4.52
N LEU A 59 8.96 3.24 4.61
CA LEU A 59 8.07 2.72 3.58
C LEU A 59 6.99 3.73 3.21
N SER A 60 6.32 4.29 4.23
CA SER A 60 5.32 5.34 4.04
C SER A 60 5.89 6.56 3.29
N THR A 61 7.10 6.99 3.65
CA THR A 61 7.81 8.10 2.98
C THR A 61 8.15 7.75 1.52
N ALA A 62 8.63 6.55 1.27
CA ALA A 62 8.96 6.08 -0.08
C ALA A 62 7.71 6.03 -0.97
N ILE A 63 6.60 5.48 -0.45
CA ILE A 63 5.30 5.42 -1.16
C ILE A 63 4.82 6.84 -1.50
N ILE A 64 4.82 7.76 -0.54
CA ILE A 64 4.39 9.15 -0.77
C ILE A 64 5.28 9.82 -1.84
N THR A 65 6.59 9.59 -1.80
CA THR A 65 7.51 10.14 -2.79
C THR A 65 7.24 9.60 -4.19
N LEU A 66 6.96 8.30 -4.31
CA LEU A 66 6.57 7.67 -5.58
C LEU A 66 5.25 8.24 -6.11
N LEU A 67 4.25 8.38 -5.27
CA LEU A 67 2.96 8.98 -5.64
C LEU A 67 3.11 10.42 -6.10
N LEU A 68 3.93 11.21 -5.40
CA LEU A 68 4.24 12.59 -5.79
C LEU A 68 4.87 12.63 -7.19
N ARG A 69 5.89 11.81 -7.43
CA ARG A 69 6.61 11.77 -8.73
C ARG A 69 5.73 11.36 -9.89
N LYS A 70 4.83 10.40 -9.67
CA LYS A 70 3.97 9.85 -10.73
C LYS A 70 2.74 10.72 -11.05
N ASN A 71 2.22 11.46 -10.06
CA ASN A 71 0.92 12.12 -10.17
C ASN A 71 0.98 13.64 -10.11
N THR A 72 2.18 14.25 -10.05
CA THR A 72 2.30 15.70 -9.98
C THR A 72 3.24 16.24 -11.05
N THR A 73 2.95 17.47 -11.49
CA THR A 73 3.82 18.25 -12.38
C THR A 73 4.17 19.56 -11.70
N ARG A 74 5.45 19.95 -11.73
CA ARG A 74 5.89 21.25 -11.26
C ARG A 74 5.55 22.36 -12.26
N TYR A 75 5.13 23.52 -11.75
CA TYR A 75 4.95 24.74 -12.51
C TYR A 75 5.38 25.95 -11.67
N GLU A 76 5.33 27.17 -12.23
CA GLU A 76 5.89 28.38 -11.62
C GLU A 76 5.37 28.67 -10.20
N HIS A 77 4.10 28.36 -9.92
CA HIS A 77 3.45 28.67 -8.64
C HIS A 77 3.17 27.44 -7.77
N GLY A 78 3.87 26.32 -7.99
CA GLY A 78 3.75 25.13 -7.14
C GLY A 78 3.69 23.79 -7.90
N ILE A 79 2.81 22.90 -7.46
CA ILE A 79 2.58 21.60 -8.10
C ILE A 79 1.14 21.50 -8.61
N LYS A 80 0.95 20.82 -9.72
CA LYS A 80 -0.35 20.42 -10.27
C LYS A 80 -0.52 18.93 -10.17
N THR A 81 -1.72 18.50 -9.83
CA THR A 81 -2.16 17.11 -9.85
C THR A 81 -3.65 17.05 -10.20
N GLN A 82 -4.10 15.91 -10.72
CA GLN A 82 -5.52 15.62 -10.92
C GLN A 82 -6.14 14.89 -9.73
N LEU A 83 -5.29 14.43 -8.77
CA LEU A 83 -5.72 13.71 -7.58
C LEU A 83 -5.99 14.68 -6.43
N THR A 84 -7.01 14.38 -5.64
CA THR A 84 -7.28 15.09 -4.38
C THR A 84 -6.40 14.53 -3.25
N GLU A 85 -6.34 15.23 -2.13
CA GLU A 85 -5.69 14.75 -0.90
C GLU A 85 -6.28 13.40 -0.46
N GLY A 86 -7.63 13.25 -0.54
CA GLY A 86 -8.30 11.99 -0.22
C GLY A 86 -7.91 10.84 -1.15
N ASP A 87 -7.63 11.11 -2.43
CA ASP A 87 -7.15 10.11 -3.38
C ASP A 87 -5.74 9.65 -3.03
N PHE A 88 -4.83 10.57 -2.74
CA PHE A 88 -3.49 10.24 -2.27
C PHE A 88 -3.52 9.41 -0.98
N SER A 89 -4.36 9.79 -0.03
CA SER A 89 -4.55 9.07 1.23
C SER A 89 -5.06 7.64 1.01
N ASN A 90 -6.04 7.46 0.12
CA ASN A 90 -6.59 6.16 -0.25
C ASN A 90 -5.57 5.26 -0.96
N ILE A 91 -4.82 5.81 -1.93
CA ILE A 91 -3.79 5.05 -2.67
C ILE A 91 -2.68 4.64 -1.71
N ARG A 92 -2.19 5.57 -0.89
CA ARG A 92 -1.18 5.27 0.13
C ARG A 92 -1.64 4.14 1.05
N SER A 93 -2.86 4.24 1.60
CA SER A 93 -3.43 3.21 2.48
C SER A 93 -3.52 1.84 1.81
N LYS A 94 -3.89 1.78 0.52
CA LYS A 94 -3.94 0.52 -0.23
C LYS A 94 -2.55 -0.07 -0.47
N LEU A 95 -1.57 0.78 -0.79
CA LEU A 95 -0.19 0.34 -1.03
C LEU A 95 0.47 -0.19 0.24
N SER A 96 0.22 0.43 1.40
CA SER A 96 0.72 0.00 2.70
C SER A 96 -0.22 -0.96 3.45
N ASP A 97 -1.33 -1.42 2.84
CA ASP A 97 -2.21 -2.41 3.46
C ASP A 97 -1.51 -3.77 3.58
N LYS A 98 -1.65 -4.41 4.75
CA LYS A 98 -1.01 -5.70 5.03
C LYS A 98 -1.30 -6.79 4.01
N ARG A 99 -2.48 -6.77 3.35
CA ARG A 99 -2.81 -7.75 2.29
C ARG A 99 -1.97 -7.51 1.06
N ASN A 100 -1.70 -6.26 0.72
CA ASN A 100 -0.86 -5.90 -0.41
C ASN A 100 0.60 -6.23 -0.13
N LEU A 101 1.12 -5.86 1.04
CA LEU A 101 2.49 -6.16 1.45
C LEU A 101 2.73 -7.67 1.53
N SER A 102 1.81 -8.42 2.16
CA SER A 102 1.90 -9.88 2.26
C SER A 102 1.80 -10.58 0.90
N LYS A 103 0.91 -10.12 -0.01
CA LYS A 103 0.79 -10.63 -1.38
C LYS A 103 2.10 -10.45 -2.14
N SER A 104 2.69 -9.28 -2.05
CA SER A 104 3.97 -8.96 -2.68
C SER A 104 5.10 -9.85 -2.15
N LEU A 105 5.22 -9.94 -0.83
CA LEU A 105 6.25 -10.75 -0.17
C LEU A 105 6.11 -12.24 -0.53
N SER A 106 4.89 -12.78 -0.54
CA SER A 106 4.58 -14.15 -0.95
C SER A 106 4.95 -14.41 -2.42
N GLY A 107 4.66 -13.45 -3.29
CA GLY A 107 5.04 -13.52 -4.71
C GLY A 107 6.56 -13.64 -4.91
N MET A 108 7.33 -13.01 -4.05
CA MET A 108 8.79 -13.13 -4.01
C MET A 108 9.27 -14.38 -3.25
N GLY A 109 8.38 -15.06 -2.51
CA GLY A 109 8.69 -16.24 -1.68
C GLY A 109 9.70 -15.96 -0.57
N LEU A 110 9.69 -14.74 -0.02
CA LEU A 110 10.64 -14.29 0.99
C LEU A 110 10.30 -14.79 2.39
N GLN A 111 9.02 -14.98 2.72
CA GLN A 111 8.55 -15.47 4.02
C GLN A 111 9.15 -16.82 4.44
N LYS A 112 9.56 -17.62 3.45
CA LYS A 112 10.18 -18.94 3.68
C LYS A 112 11.56 -18.90 4.33
N TYR A 113 12.17 -17.73 4.37
CA TYR A 113 13.51 -17.50 4.87
C TYR A 113 13.53 -16.93 6.28
N MET A 114 12.35 -16.68 6.87
CA MET A 114 12.26 -16.21 8.24
C MET A 114 12.86 -17.20 9.21
N LEU A 115 13.58 -16.67 10.19
CA LEU A 115 14.07 -17.41 11.35
C LEU A 115 13.03 -17.31 12.47
N LEU A 116 12.44 -18.45 12.79
CA LEU A 116 11.34 -18.59 13.74
C LEU A 116 11.75 -19.52 14.86
N GLY A 117 11.20 -19.30 16.05
CA GLY A 117 11.22 -20.29 17.11
C GLY A 117 10.42 -21.55 16.72
N GLU A 118 10.70 -22.69 17.33
CA GLU A 118 10.05 -23.96 16.98
C GLU A 118 8.52 -23.91 17.10
N GLY A 119 7.99 -23.17 18.05
CA GLY A 119 6.56 -22.96 18.23
C GLY A 119 5.92 -22.26 17.03
N ASP A 120 6.50 -21.14 16.61
CA ASP A 120 6.07 -20.34 15.48
C ASP A 120 6.21 -21.11 14.16
N GLU A 121 7.29 -21.87 14.00
CA GLU A 121 7.49 -22.72 12.80
C GLU A 121 6.42 -23.81 12.69
N LYS A 122 6.06 -24.47 13.79
CA LYS A 122 5.00 -25.50 13.83
C LYS A 122 3.61 -24.93 13.50
N LEU A 123 3.37 -23.68 13.87
CA LEU A 123 2.10 -22.97 13.58
C LEU A 123 2.07 -22.35 12.18
N GLY A 124 3.18 -22.31 11.46
CA GLY A 124 3.25 -21.71 10.13
C GLY A 124 3.06 -20.20 10.13
N ILE A 125 3.48 -19.50 11.21
CA ILE A 125 3.27 -18.06 11.41
C ILE A 125 3.85 -17.20 10.27
N ASN A 126 4.87 -17.69 9.58
CA ASN A 126 5.45 -17.00 8.42
C ASN A 126 4.49 -16.82 7.23
N GLU A 127 3.34 -17.46 7.22
CA GLU A 127 2.28 -17.30 6.21
C GLU A 127 1.17 -16.36 6.70
N GLU A 128 1.23 -15.88 7.95
CA GLU A 128 0.26 -14.92 8.48
C GLU A 128 0.49 -13.52 7.88
N PRO A 129 -0.58 -12.87 7.37
CA PRO A 129 -0.44 -11.56 6.72
C PRO A 129 0.23 -10.47 7.56
N SER A 130 -0.03 -10.43 8.87
CA SER A 130 0.60 -9.47 9.78
C SER A 130 2.09 -9.73 9.93
N VAL A 131 2.50 -10.99 10.02
CA VAL A 131 3.91 -11.37 10.15
C VAL A 131 4.69 -11.09 8.84
N MET A 132 4.02 -11.23 7.71
CA MET A 132 4.60 -10.85 6.41
C MET A 132 4.68 -9.33 6.23
N GLU A 133 3.72 -8.58 6.75
CA GLU A 133 3.79 -7.12 6.83
C GLU A 133 5.02 -6.68 7.63
N ASP A 134 5.18 -7.17 8.88
CA ASP A 134 6.33 -6.92 9.75
C ASP A 134 7.66 -7.23 9.03
N LEU A 135 7.72 -8.36 8.31
CA LEU A 135 8.91 -8.74 7.52
C LEU A 135 9.16 -7.75 6.38
N PHE A 136 8.13 -7.32 5.67
CA PHE A 136 8.29 -6.35 4.58
C PHE A 136 8.88 -5.04 5.11
N GLU A 137 8.31 -4.52 6.18
CA GLU A 137 8.75 -3.29 6.82
C GLU A 137 10.17 -3.42 7.37
N SER A 138 10.49 -4.53 8.04
CA SER A 138 11.83 -4.76 8.56
C SER A 138 12.90 -4.87 7.45
N ILE A 139 12.58 -5.42 6.28
CA ILE A 139 13.48 -5.40 5.11
C ILE A 139 13.73 -3.94 4.68
N ILE A 140 12.69 -3.11 4.60
CA ILE A 140 12.84 -1.70 4.23
C ILE A 140 13.66 -0.94 5.26
N GLY A 141 13.44 -1.18 6.56
CA GLY A 141 14.26 -0.61 7.63
C GLY A 141 15.73 -1.01 7.55
N ALA A 142 16.01 -2.28 7.26
CA ALA A 142 17.37 -2.78 7.07
C ALA A 142 18.06 -2.13 5.87
N VAL A 143 17.37 -2.03 4.72
CA VAL A 143 17.89 -1.35 3.53
C VAL A 143 18.20 0.11 3.82
N TYR A 144 17.31 0.81 4.53
CA TYR A 144 17.49 2.23 4.86
C TYR A 144 18.72 2.47 5.71
N ILE A 145 18.98 1.63 6.72
CA ILE A 145 20.17 1.72 7.56
C ILE A 145 21.42 1.38 6.74
N ASP A 146 21.41 0.29 6.00
CA ASP A 146 22.56 -0.19 5.23
C ASP A 146 22.98 0.77 4.11
N CYS A 147 22.03 1.43 3.46
CA CYS A 147 22.28 2.45 2.44
C CYS A 147 22.60 3.84 3.01
N GLN A 148 22.87 3.95 4.32
CA GLN A 148 23.17 5.21 5.00
C GLN A 148 22.06 6.25 4.85
N MET A 149 20.81 5.83 5.04
CA MET A 149 19.61 6.67 5.00
C MET A 149 19.34 7.31 3.63
N ASN A 150 19.86 6.73 2.55
CA ASN A 150 19.60 7.23 1.21
C ASN A 150 18.21 6.82 0.74
N ILE A 151 17.26 7.76 0.78
CA ILE A 151 15.86 7.51 0.44
C ILE A 151 15.68 7.10 -1.03
N GLU A 152 16.51 7.56 -1.96
CA GLU A 152 16.43 7.18 -3.37
C GLU A 152 16.69 5.68 -3.58
N THR A 153 17.65 5.14 -2.84
CA THR A 153 17.92 3.70 -2.84
C THR A 153 16.71 2.93 -2.32
N VAL A 154 16.09 3.39 -1.22
CA VAL A 154 14.89 2.76 -0.67
C VAL A 154 13.73 2.81 -1.66
N ILE A 155 13.49 3.95 -2.30
CA ILE A 155 12.44 4.12 -3.31
C ILE A 155 12.61 3.10 -4.43
N SER A 156 13.82 2.91 -4.93
CA SER A 156 14.12 1.93 -5.98
C SER A 156 13.84 0.48 -5.54
N VAL A 157 14.10 0.17 -4.26
CA VAL A 157 13.76 -1.15 -3.68
C VAL A 157 12.26 -1.31 -3.54
N VAL A 158 11.56 -0.29 -3.03
CA VAL A 158 10.09 -0.31 -2.89
C VAL A 158 9.42 -0.47 -4.25
N GLU A 159 9.85 0.25 -5.30
CA GLU A 159 9.32 0.08 -6.67
C GLU A 159 9.50 -1.33 -7.24
N LYS A 160 10.55 -2.02 -6.82
CA LYS A 160 10.79 -3.41 -7.23
C LYS A 160 9.96 -4.41 -6.44
N MET A 161 9.76 -4.14 -5.15
CA MET A 161 9.03 -5.02 -4.24
C MET A 161 7.51 -4.83 -4.31
N LEU A 162 7.02 -3.62 -4.65
CA LEU A 162 5.60 -3.30 -4.76
C LEU A 162 5.24 -2.91 -6.19
N ASP A 163 4.14 -3.45 -6.72
CA ASP A 163 3.56 -2.94 -7.96
C ASP A 163 2.81 -1.64 -7.71
N VAL A 164 3.57 -0.55 -7.66
CA VAL A 164 3.00 0.79 -7.47
C VAL A 164 2.10 1.19 -8.66
N ASN A 165 2.31 0.63 -9.86
CA ASN A 165 1.55 0.97 -11.05
C ASN A 165 0.13 0.39 -11.00
N GLU A 166 -0.08 -0.76 -10.36
CA GLU A 166 -1.42 -1.35 -10.17
C GLU A 166 -2.39 -0.33 -9.50
N TYR A 167 -1.86 0.58 -8.68
CA TYR A 167 -2.65 1.56 -7.93
C TYR A 167 -2.49 3.01 -8.46
N ALA A 168 -1.37 3.33 -9.09
CA ALA A 168 -1.11 4.67 -9.64
C ALA A 168 -1.81 4.93 -10.99
N THR A 169 -2.17 3.87 -11.70
CA THR A 169 -2.95 3.90 -12.95
C THR A 169 -4.41 3.52 -12.73
N ALA A 170 -4.83 3.35 -11.47
CA ALA A 170 -6.25 3.15 -11.20
C ALA A 170 -7.03 4.26 -11.88
N GLU A 171 -8.00 3.85 -12.70
CA GLU A 171 -9.06 4.70 -13.23
C GLU A 171 -9.37 5.79 -12.21
N ALA A 172 -9.48 7.04 -12.66
CA ALA A 172 -9.65 8.22 -11.80
C ALA A 172 -10.57 7.86 -10.62
N PRO A 173 -10.12 8.05 -9.36
CA PRO A 173 -10.80 7.44 -8.23
C PRO A 173 -12.29 7.77 -8.29
N ILE A 174 -13.12 6.78 -8.08
CA ILE A 174 -14.58 6.88 -8.13
C ILE A 174 -15.13 8.07 -7.31
N GLN A 175 -14.36 8.49 -6.31
CA GLN A 175 -14.63 9.69 -5.50
C GLN A 175 -14.29 11.00 -6.22
N SER A 176 -13.40 10.97 -7.22
CA SER A 176 -12.91 12.15 -7.93
C SER A 176 -14.01 12.83 -8.76
N TYR A 177 -14.84 12.07 -9.47
CA TYR A 177 -15.94 12.66 -10.26
C TYR A 177 -16.97 13.38 -9.39
N LYS A 178 -17.34 12.79 -8.24
CA LYS A 178 -18.27 13.44 -7.29
C LYS A 178 -17.69 14.74 -6.72
N ASN A 179 -16.41 14.72 -6.34
CA ASN A 179 -15.72 15.89 -5.82
C ASN A 179 -15.57 16.97 -6.91
N ALA A 180 -15.14 16.57 -8.12
CA ALA A 180 -14.99 17.47 -9.25
C ALA A 180 -16.33 18.15 -9.62
N LEU A 181 -17.43 17.39 -9.65
CA LEU A 181 -18.76 17.94 -9.90
C LEU A 181 -19.21 18.89 -8.79
N GLN A 182 -18.91 18.54 -7.52
CA GLN A 182 -19.22 19.41 -6.38
C GLN A 182 -18.42 20.71 -6.42
N GLU A 183 -17.13 20.67 -6.70
CA GLU A 183 -16.26 21.82 -6.86
C GLU A 183 -16.72 22.68 -8.05
N TRP A 184 -17.04 22.04 -9.17
CA TRP A 184 -17.56 22.74 -10.34
C TRP A 184 -18.87 23.47 -10.03
N CYS A 185 -19.80 22.87 -9.31
CA CYS A 185 -21.03 23.52 -8.89
C CYS A 185 -20.78 24.69 -7.93
N ALA A 186 -19.80 24.55 -7.01
CA ALA A 186 -19.44 25.57 -6.03
C ALA A 186 -18.62 26.73 -6.60
N ASP A 187 -18.03 26.59 -7.80
CA ASP A 187 -17.24 27.65 -8.44
C ASP A 187 -18.04 28.95 -8.55
N LYS A 188 -17.37 30.07 -8.27
CA LYS A 188 -17.95 31.43 -8.32
C LYS A 188 -18.57 31.76 -9.67
N LYS A 189 -18.15 31.14 -10.76
CA LYS A 189 -18.72 31.29 -12.11
C LYS A 189 -20.04 30.58 -12.27
N HIS A 190 -20.23 29.42 -11.64
CA HIS A 190 -21.42 28.59 -11.81
C HIS A 190 -22.47 28.84 -10.74
N ARG A 191 -22.05 28.97 -9.46
CA ARG A 191 -22.94 29.22 -8.30
C ARG A 191 -24.18 28.34 -8.27
N LEU A 192 -23.95 27.04 -8.57
CA LEU A 192 -25.02 26.06 -8.61
C LEU A 192 -25.19 25.38 -7.24
N PRO A 193 -26.38 24.84 -6.93
CA PRO A 193 -26.57 24.02 -5.74
C PRO A 193 -25.66 22.78 -5.77
N SER A 194 -25.26 22.31 -4.59
CA SER A 194 -24.48 21.08 -4.47
C SER A 194 -25.23 19.90 -5.11
N PRO A 195 -24.50 18.99 -5.80
CA PRO A 195 -25.12 17.80 -6.42
C PRO A 195 -25.77 16.89 -5.39
N ILE A 196 -26.97 16.41 -5.67
CA ILE A 196 -27.72 15.44 -4.84
C ILE A 196 -27.89 14.15 -5.64
N TYR A 197 -27.62 13.00 -5.01
CA TYR A 197 -27.75 11.68 -5.65
C TYR A 197 -28.97 10.95 -5.11
N LYS A 198 -29.86 10.52 -6.01
CA LYS A 198 -31.09 9.81 -5.66
C LYS A 198 -31.17 8.48 -6.40
N THR A 199 -31.75 7.46 -5.77
CA THR A 199 -32.00 6.17 -6.44
C THR A 199 -33.10 6.37 -7.48
N VAL A 200 -32.80 5.96 -8.71
CA VAL A 200 -33.76 5.94 -9.83
C VAL A 200 -34.40 4.55 -9.92
N SER A 201 -33.55 3.50 -9.90
CA SER A 201 -34.05 2.12 -9.90
C SER A 201 -33.04 1.17 -9.24
N GLU A 202 -33.54 0.01 -8.82
CA GLU A 202 -32.71 -1.11 -8.38
C GLU A 202 -33.19 -2.36 -9.11
N SER A 203 -32.26 -3.17 -9.63
CA SER A 203 -32.62 -4.37 -10.40
C SER A 203 -31.63 -5.51 -10.11
N GLY A 204 -32.04 -6.73 -10.44
CA GLY A 204 -31.27 -7.95 -10.25
C GLY A 204 -31.48 -8.62 -8.90
N PRO A 205 -31.05 -9.89 -8.75
CA PRO A 205 -31.14 -10.64 -7.49
C PRO A 205 -30.18 -10.07 -6.44
N ASP A 206 -30.43 -10.32 -5.15
CA ASP A 206 -29.69 -9.72 -4.04
C ASP A 206 -28.14 -9.89 -4.14
N HIS A 207 -27.67 -11.02 -4.66
CA HIS A 207 -26.25 -11.31 -4.85
C HIS A 207 -25.62 -10.67 -6.11
N LYS A 208 -26.45 -10.04 -7.00
CA LYS A 208 -26.03 -9.33 -8.22
C LYS A 208 -26.88 -8.07 -8.45
N LYS A 209 -27.15 -7.35 -7.37
CA LYS A 209 -27.95 -6.12 -7.43
C LYS A 209 -27.23 -5.04 -8.24
N VAL A 210 -27.96 -4.39 -9.13
CA VAL A 210 -27.53 -3.24 -9.90
C VAL A 210 -28.32 -2.02 -9.46
N TYR A 211 -27.60 -0.99 -9.05
CA TYR A 211 -28.18 0.28 -8.64
C TYR A 211 -28.08 1.27 -9.80
N GLU A 212 -29.18 1.95 -10.06
CA GLU A 212 -29.25 3.07 -10.99
C GLU A 212 -29.53 4.33 -10.18
N ARG A 213 -28.60 5.29 -10.23
CA ARG A 213 -28.66 6.52 -9.43
C ARG A 213 -28.57 7.73 -10.34
N GLY A 214 -29.42 8.72 -10.07
CA GLY A 214 -29.41 10.01 -10.76
C GLY A 214 -28.71 11.09 -9.95
N VAL A 215 -27.90 11.91 -10.60
CA VAL A 215 -27.36 13.14 -10.03
C VAL A 215 -28.24 14.33 -10.38
N TYR A 216 -28.61 15.09 -9.38
CA TYR A 216 -29.46 16.28 -9.49
C TYR A 216 -28.68 17.54 -9.07
N ILE A 217 -28.84 18.61 -9.83
CA ILE A 217 -28.37 19.96 -9.47
C ILE A 217 -29.63 20.83 -9.33
N GLY A 218 -29.96 21.19 -8.09
CA GLY A 218 -31.29 21.68 -7.75
C GLY A 218 -32.34 20.59 -8.01
N ASP A 219 -33.42 20.94 -8.74
CA ASP A 219 -34.48 19.99 -9.10
C ASP A 219 -34.26 19.30 -10.46
N ARG A 220 -33.19 19.64 -11.16
CA ARG A 220 -32.89 19.09 -12.49
C ARG A 220 -32.05 17.81 -12.39
N LEU A 221 -32.55 16.72 -12.97
CA LEU A 221 -31.74 15.52 -13.25
C LEU A 221 -30.73 15.86 -14.35
N VAL A 222 -29.44 15.70 -14.04
CA VAL A 222 -28.34 16.01 -14.97
C VAL A 222 -27.83 14.76 -15.66
N ALA A 223 -27.61 13.67 -14.91
CA ALA A 223 -27.16 12.42 -15.46
C ALA A 223 -27.62 11.23 -14.60
N VAL A 224 -27.47 10.02 -15.15
CA VAL A 224 -27.81 8.75 -14.47
C VAL A 224 -26.63 7.80 -14.63
N GLY A 225 -26.22 7.17 -13.54
CA GLY A 225 -25.15 6.19 -13.51
C GLY A 225 -25.60 4.84 -12.97
N LYS A 226 -24.93 3.77 -13.39
CA LYS A 226 -25.20 2.40 -12.93
C LYS A 226 -23.98 1.81 -12.23
N GLY A 227 -24.21 1.01 -11.18
CA GLY A 227 -23.14 0.35 -10.46
C GLY A 227 -23.62 -0.82 -9.61
N LYS A 228 -22.68 -1.69 -9.24
CA LYS A 228 -22.95 -2.84 -8.36
C LYS A 228 -23.20 -2.47 -6.89
N ASN A 229 -23.02 -1.22 -6.55
CA ASN A 229 -23.44 -0.61 -5.29
C ASN A 229 -23.76 0.88 -5.52
N GLN A 230 -24.38 1.52 -4.53
CA GLN A 230 -24.79 2.93 -4.65
C GLN A 230 -23.61 3.87 -4.87
N LYS A 231 -22.45 3.63 -4.23
CA LYS A 231 -21.25 4.46 -4.37
C LYS A 231 -20.69 4.45 -5.81
N LEU A 232 -20.68 3.29 -6.45
CA LEU A 232 -20.27 3.14 -7.85
C LEU A 232 -21.27 3.76 -8.82
N ALA A 233 -22.55 3.61 -8.55
CA ALA A 233 -23.60 4.22 -9.36
C ALA A 233 -23.60 5.76 -9.24
N ASP A 234 -23.36 6.31 -8.05
CA ASP A 234 -23.21 7.76 -7.83
C ASP A 234 -22.01 8.34 -8.61
N ALA A 235 -20.89 7.62 -8.60
CA ALA A 235 -19.70 8.04 -9.30
C ALA A 235 -19.89 8.04 -10.82
N ALA A 236 -20.47 6.97 -11.36
CA ALA A 236 -20.84 6.87 -12.77
C ALA A 236 -21.88 7.92 -13.19
N ALA A 237 -22.71 8.42 -12.27
CA ALA A 237 -23.63 9.53 -12.55
C ALA A 237 -22.94 10.89 -12.51
N ALA A 238 -21.78 11.01 -11.87
CA ALA A 238 -21.01 12.24 -11.75
C ALA A 238 -19.97 12.40 -12.87
N GLU A 239 -19.59 11.31 -13.55
CA GLU A 239 -18.70 11.28 -14.70
C GLU A 239 -19.33 11.93 -15.93
#